data_cd5ad196600f279bb19dfd38a3fb4c11
#
_entry.id   cd5ad196600f279bb19dfd38a3fb4c11
#
_cell.length_a   1.000
_cell.length_b   1.000
_cell.length_c   1.000
_cell.angle_alpha   90.00
_cell.angle_beta   90.00
_cell.angle_gamma   90.00
#
_symmetry.space_group_name_H-M   'P 1'
#
loop_
_entity.id
_entity.type
_entity.pdbx_description
1 polymer ?
#
loop_
_entity_poly.entity_id
_entity_poly.type
_entity_poly.pdbx_seq_one_letter_code
_entity_poly.pdbx_strand_id
1 'polypeptide(L)'
;TINAKLAQDKSIDWVMALQASVAMRSAAAVADAGSDAKVATFDTNAELVDAIADGTIQWAVDQQPYMQGYLAVDALWLAHRNGSTLGGGRPVYTGPSFVDSSNVDAISEAAKEGLR
;
A
#
# COMPACT_ATOMS: atom_id res chain seq x y z
N THR A 1 -17.34 7.46 12.72
CA THR A 1 -16.92 6.29 11.92
C THR A 1 -17.09 6.55 10.43
N ILE A 2 -16.37 5.83 9.54
CA ILE A 2 -16.45 5.98 8.08
C ILE A 2 -17.90 5.77 7.61
N ASN A 3 -18.54 4.68 8.01
CA ASN A 3 -19.92 4.37 7.65
C ASN A 3 -20.89 5.53 7.98
N ALA A 4 -20.85 6.09 9.19
CA ALA A 4 -21.71 7.20 9.57
C ALA A 4 -21.48 8.44 8.69
N LYS A 5 -20.23 8.72 8.32
CA LYS A 5 -19.90 9.85 7.44
C LYS A 5 -20.43 9.63 6.03
N LEU A 6 -20.25 8.45 5.46
CA LEU A 6 -20.76 8.08 4.14
C LEU A 6 -22.31 8.06 4.08
N ALA A 7 -22.95 7.69 5.18
CA ALA A 7 -24.41 7.74 5.29
C ALA A 7 -24.94 9.17 5.30
N GLN A 8 -24.21 10.10 5.93
CA GLN A 8 -24.60 11.52 6.06
C GLN A 8 -24.27 12.33 4.80
N ASP A 9 -23.18 12.00 4.11
CA ASP A 9 -22.63 12.79 3.01
C ASP A 9 -22.44 11.92 1.77
N LYS A 10 -23.37 12.00 0.85
CA LYS A 10 -23.34 11.22 -0.39
C LYS A 10 -22.46 11.81 -1.49
N SER A 11 -21.82 12.96 -1.24
CA SER A 11 -20.86 13.58 -2.16
C SER A 11 -19.43 13.04 -2.01
N ILE A 12 -19.20 12.11 -1.09
CA ILE A 12 -17.90 11.48 -0.91
C ILE A 12 -17.68 10.43 -1.99
N ASP A 13 -16.75 10.69 -2.88
CA ASP A 13 -16.40 9.80 -4.00
C ASP A 13 -15.23 8.87 -3.67
N TRP A 14 -14.39 9.23 -2.69
CA TRP A 14 -13.20 8.49 -2.34
C TRP A 14 -12.97 8.38 -0.84
N VAL A 15 -12.48 7.21 -0.43
CA VAL A 15 -11.94 6.95 0.91
C VAL A 15 -10.48 6.54 0.75
N MET A 16 -9.57 7.37 1.28
CA MET A 16 -8.15 7.05 1.34
C MET A 16 -7.81 6.50 2.72
N ALA A 17 -7.47 5.23 2.80
CA ALA A 17 -6.95 4.60 4.01
C ALA A 17 -5.42 4.73 4.05
N LEU A 18 -4.85 4.87 5.23
CA LEU A 18 -3.38 5.00 5.40
C LEU A 18 -2.69 3.65 5.68
N GLN A 19 -3.43 2.55 5.61
CA GLN A 19 -2.92 1.21 5.89
C GLN A 19 -3.82 0.15 5.25
N ALA A 20 -3.25 -0.94 4.75
CA ALA A 20 -3.97 -2.02 4.07
C ALA A 20 -5.13 -2.60 4.90
N SER A 21 -4.90 -2.91 6.18
CA SER A 21 -5.95 -3.45 7.07
C SER A 21 -7.09 -2.47 7.36
N VAL A 22 -6.84 -1.16 7.28
CA VAL A 22 -7.87 -0.12 7.38
C VAL A 22 -8.65 -0.01 6.08
N ALA A 23 -8.01 -0.20 4.94
CA ALA A 23 -8.66 -0.18 3.63
C ALA A 23 -9.74 -1.27 3.51
N MET A 24 -9.45 -2.49 3.95
CA MET A 24 -10.42 -3.59 3.95
C MET A 24 -11.67 -3.26 4.76
N ARG A 25 -11.49 -2.67 5.95
CA ARG A 25 -12.60 -2.19 6.78
C ARG A 25 -13.33 -1.00 6.16
N SER A 26 -12.61 -0.16 5.42
CA SER A 26 -13.22 0.97 4.71
C SER A 26 -14.09 0.50 3.55
N ALA A 27 -13.64 -0.51 2.80
CA ALA A 27 -14.44 -1.12 1.73
C ALA A 27 -15.74 -1.76 2.28
N ALA A 28 -15.64 -2.47 3.39
CA ALA A 28 -16.83 -2.99 4.08
C ALA A 28 -17.78 -1.86 4.51
N ALA A 29 -17.25 -0.77 5.07
CA ALA A 29 -18.06 0.38 5.49
C ALA A 29 -18.71 1.12 4.31
N VAL A 30 -18.06 1.17 3.15
CA VAL A 30 -18.64 1.71 1.90
C VAL A 30 -19.85 0.87 1.47
N ALA A 31 -19.67 -0.47 1.45
CA ALA A 31 -20.75 -1.40 1.11
C ALA A 31 -21.93 -1.29 2.09
N ASP A 32 -21.66 -1.31 3.40
CA ASP A 32 -22.67 -1.19 4.46
C ASP A 32 -23.46 0.13 4.41
N ALA A 33 -22.80 1.22 3.98
CA ALA A 33 -23.44 2.53 3.83
C ALA A 33 -24.24 2.68 2.52
N GLY A 34 -24.20 1.68 1.63
CA GLY A 34 -24.75 1.77 0.28
C GLY A 34 -24.17 2.98 -0.48
N SER A 35 -22.85 3.17 -0.41
CA SER A 35 -22.13 4.26 -1.04
C SER A 35 -21.38 3.76 -2.26
N ASP A 36 -21.26 4.59 -3.30
CA ASP A 36 -20.47 4.32 -4.50
C ASP A 36 -19.00 4.81 -4.36
N ALA A 37 -18.60 5.26 -3.16
CA ALA A 37 -17.26 5.77 -2.91
C ALA A 37 -16.20 4.68 -3.18
N LYS A 38 -15.14 5.06 -3.87
CA LYS A 38 -13.99 4.21 -4.17
C LYS A 38 -13.02 4.21 -3.01
N VAL A 39 -12.27 3.11 -2.85
CA VAL A 39 -11.29 2.98 -1.78
C VAL A 39 -9.88 2.83 -2.37
N ALA A 40 -8.95 3.57 -1.80
CA ALA A 40 -7.52 3.46 -2.10
C ALA A 40 -6.71 3.47 -0.79
N THR A 41 -5.46 3.02 -0.83
CA THR A 41 -4.68 2.87 0.40
C THR A 41 -3.18 3.01 0.18
N PHE A 42 -2.46 2.80 1.27
CA PHE A 42 -1.01 2.62 1.32
C PHE A 42 -0.68 1.20 1.75
N ASP A 43 0.50 0.75 1.35
CA ASP A 43 1.12 -0.54 1.60
C ASP A 43 0.36 -1.72 0.96
N THR A 44 0.97 -2.89 0.99
CA THR A 44 0.41 -4.12 0.44
C THR A 44 0.41 -5.23 1.48
N ASN A 45 -0.46 -6.20 1.32
CA ASN A 45 -0.47 -7.48 2.01
C ASN A 45 -1.27 -8.51 1.20
N ALA A 46 -1.29 -9.75 1.64
CA ALA A 46 -1.98 -10.84 0.94
C ALA A 46 -3.46 -10.55 0.64
N GLU A 47 -4.19 -10.01 1.61
CA GLU A 47 -5.63 -9.73 1.47
C GLU A 47 -5.88 -8.55 0.52
N LEU A 48 -5.03 -7.52 0.59
CA LEU A 48 -5.17 -6.32 -0.23
C LEU A 48 -4.90 -6.58 -1.71
N VAL A 49 -3.91 -7.41 -2.05
CA VAL A 49 -3.62 -7.71 -3.47
C VAL A 49 -4.78 -8.46 -4.12
N ASP A 50 -5.45 -9.34 -3.38
CA ASP A 50 -6.65 -10.02 -3.87
C ASP A 50 -7.81 -9.01 -4.05
N ALA A 51 -7.99 -8.05 -3.11
CA ALA A 51 -9.01 -7.01 -3.19
C ALA A 51 -8.75 -5.97 -4.31
N ILE A 52 -7.50 -5.75 -4.70
CA ILE A 52 -7.17 -4.94 -5.89
C ILE A 52 -7.46 -5.72 -7.17
N ALA A 53 -7.13 -7.01 -7.20
CA ALA A 53 -7.36 -7.85 -8.36
C ALA A 53 -8.86 -7.99 -8.68
N ASP A 54 -9.71 -8.09 -7.67
CA ASP A 54 -11.18 -8.18 -7.84
C ASP A 54 -11.88 -6.81 -7.96
N GLY A 55 -11.15 -5.70 -7.79
CA GLY A 55 -11.68 -4.34 -7.95
C GLY A 55 -12.36 -3.75 -6.72
N THR A 56 -12.37 -4.46 -5.58
CA THR A 56 -12.89 -3.94 -4.30
C THR A 56 -12.08 -2.73 -3.81
N ILE A 57 -10.76 -2.76 -4.00
CA ILE A 57 -9.84 -1.64 -3.78
C ILE A 57 -9.28 -1.20 -5.13
N GLN A 58 -9.26 0.10 -5.41
CA GLN A 58 -8.85 0.58 -6.72
C GLN A 58 -7.35 0.59 -6.93
N TRP A 59 -6.60 1.00 -5.92
CA TRP A 59 -5.13 1.04 -5.97
C TRP A 59 -4.51 1.23 -4.59
N ALA A 60 -3.22 0.92 -4.50
CA ALA A 60 -2.39 1.19 -3.33
C ALA A 60 -1.09 1.91 -3.72
N VAL A 61 -0.59 2.74 -2.81
CA VAL A 61 0.78 3.27 -2.85
C VAL A 61 1.66 2.34 -2.03
N ASP A 62 2.50 1.60 -2.70
CA ASP A 62 3.44 0.69 -2.05
C ASP A 62 4.78 1.40 -1.81
N GLN A 63 5.20 1.45 -0.56
CA GLN A 63 6.48 2.02 -0.14
C GLN A 63 7.63 1.03 -0.30
N GLN A 64 7.33 -0.23 -0.60
CA GLN A 64 8.27 -1.33 -0.75
C GLN A 64 9.09 -1.58 0.54
N PRO A 65 8.43 -1.86 1.68
CA PRO A 65 9.09 -1.93 3.00
C PRO A 65 10.15 -3.02 3.09
N TYR A 66 9.97 -4.13 2.39
CA TYR A 66 11.00 -5.18 2.31
C TYR A 66 12.31 -4.64 1.70
N MET A 67 12.20 -3.90 0.57
CA MET A 67 13.34 -3.27 -0.06
C MET A 67 14.00 -2.22 0.85
N GLN A 68 13.22 -1.46 1.62
CA GLN A 68 13.76 -0.50 2.58
C GLN A 68 14.64 -1.19 3.63
N GLY A 69 14.13 -2.28 4.21
CA GLY A 69 14.89 -3.06 5.19
C GLY A 69 16.15 -3.69 4.59
N TYR A 70 16.01 -4.31 3.43
CA TYR A 70 17.12 -4.95 2.72
C TYR A 70 18.25 -3.95 2.40
N LEU A 71 17.91 -2.84 1.75
CA LEU A 71 18.90 -1.81 1.38
C LEU A 71 19.53 -1.13 2.61
N ALA A 72 18.78 -0.96 3.69
CA ALA A 72 19.33 -0.39 4.93
C ALA A 72 20.40 -1.30 5.53
N VAL A 73 20.17 -2.60 5.58
CA VAL A 73 21.14 -3.58 6.09
C VAL A 73 22.38 -3.62 5.19
N ASP A 74 22.20 -3.71 3.88
CA ASP A 74 23.31 -3.71 2.91
C ASP A 74 24.13 -2.42 2.98
N ALA A 75 23.47 -1.27 3.07
CA ALA A 75 24.16 0.02 3.19
C ALA A 75 25.01 0.11 4.46
N LEU A 76 24.45 -0.34 5.59
CA LEU A 76 25.18 -0.37 6.87
C LEU A 76 26.36 -1.34 6.83
N TRP A 77 26.17 -2.53 6.25
CA TRP A 77 27.23 -3.51 6.10
C TRP A 77 28.39 -2.99 5.24
N LEU A 78 28.08 -2.40 4.08
CA LEU A 78 29.08 -1.81 3.19
C LEU A 78 29.80 -0.62 3.84
N ALA A 79 29.07 0.24 4.53
CA ALA A 79 29.66 1.36 5.26
C ALA A 79 30.66 0.89 6.32
N HIS A 80 30.31 -0.16 7.08
CA HIS A 80 31.18 -0.75 8.07
C HIS A 80 32.38 -1.48 7.44
N ARG A 81 32.16 -2.21 6.35
CA ARG A 81 33.16 -3.08 5.73
C ARG A 81 34.22 -2.33 4.94
N ASN A 82 33.87 -1.29 4.23
CA ASN A 82 34.72 -0.61 3.27
C ASN A 82 34.55 0.91 3.18
N GLY A 83 33.74 1.51 4.07
CA GLY A 83 33.47 2.95 4.09
C GLY A 83 32.57 3.44 2.96
N SER A 84 31.87 2.54 2.26
CA SER A 84 30.92 2.95 1.21
C SER A 84 29.79 3.80 1.78
N THR A 85 29.32 4.76 1.00
CA THR A 85 28.17 5.60 1.33
C THR A 85 27.11 5.50 0.25
N LEU A 86 25.85 5.41 0.66
CA LEU A 86 24.71 5.39 -0.24
C LEU A 86 24.03 6.77 -0.27
N GLY A 87 23.51 7.16 -1.43
CA GLY A 87 22.74 8.39 -1.59
C GLY A 87 23.54 9.70 -1.55
N GLY A 88 24.85 9.67 -1.26
CA GLY A 88 25.67 10.89 -1.18
C GLY A 88 25.15 11.89 -0.14
N GLY A 89 24.63 11.42 1.00
CA GLY A 89 24.00 12.22 2.05
C GLY A 89 22.57 12.66 1.76
N ARG A 90 21.94 12.10 0.72
CA ARG A 90 20.54 12.36 0.36
C ARG A 90 19.68 11.10 0.60
N PRO A 91 18.37 11.24 0.79
CA PRO A 91 17.48 10.09 0.86
C PRO A 91 17.58 9.20 -0.38
N VAL A 92 17.51 7.89 -0.17
CA VAL A 92 17.37 6.89 -1.24
C VAL A 92 15.91 6.45 -1.24
N TYR A 93 15.22 6.67 -2.35
CA TYR A 93 13.81 6.37 -2.45
C TYR A 93 13.58 4.92 -2.89
N THR A 94 12.67 4.24 -2.21
CA THR A 94 12.17 2.90 -2.59
C THR A 94 10.75 2.95 -3.16
N GLY A 95 10.23 4.13 -3.41
CA GLY A 95 8.89 4.38 -3.95
C GLY A 95 8.69 5.86 -4.25
N PRO A 96 7.45 6.25 -4.51
CA PRO A 96 6.24 5.42 -4.49
C PRO A 96 6.16 4.44 -5.68
N SER A 97 5.64 3.24 -5.42
CA SER A 97 5.22 2.29 -6.45
C SER A 97 3.70 2.17 -6.40
N PHE A 98 3.02 2.45 -7.52
CA PHE A 98 1.56 2.32 -7.57
C PHE A 98 1.18 0.89 -7.96
N VAL A 99 0.26 0.31 -7.20
CA VAL A 99 -0.30 -1.02 -7.43
C VAL A 99 -1.79 -0.87 -7.72
N ASP A 100 -2.21 -1.36 -8.87
CA ASP A 100 -3.60 -1.38 -9.33
C ASP A 100 -3.91 -2.68 -10.09
N SER A 101 -5.11 -2.80 -10.64
CA SER A 101 -5.53 -4.00 -11.37
C SER A 101 -4.68 -4.33 -12.61
N SER A 102 -3.89 -3.38 -13.13
CA SER A 102 -3.04 -3.60 -14.30
C SER A 102 -1.71 -4.29 -13.99
N ASN A 103 -1.28 -4.25 -12.72
CA ASN A 103 0.03 -4.75 -12.31
C ASN A 103 0.03 -5.59 -11.02
N VAL A 104 -1.09 -5.73 -10.34
CA VAL A 104 -1.19 -6.45 -9.07
C VAL A 104 -0.75 -7.91 -9.18
N ASP A 105 -1.02 -8.57 -10.29
CA ASP A 105 -0.64 -9.96 -10.52
C ASP A 105 0.87 -10.18 -10.44
N ALA A 106 1.65 -9.21 -10.91
CA ALA A 106 3.11 -9.28 -10.91
C ALA A 106 3.73 -9.27 -9.51
N ILE A 107 3.00 -8.78 -8.50
CA ILE A 107 3.48 -8.68 -7.12
C ILE A 107 2.73 -9.56 -6.12
N SER A 108 1.64 -10.18 -6.55
CA SER A 108 0.70 -10.88 -5.66
C SER A 108 1.38 -11.98 -4.85
N GLU A 109 2.20 -12.81 -5.48
CA GLU A 109 2.94 -13.87 -4.80
C GLU A 109 3.91 -13.30 -3.75
N ALA A 110 4.74 -12.32 -4.13
CA ALA A 110 5.68 -11.68 -3.22
C ALA A 110 4.98 -10.98 -2.04
N ALA A 111 3.83 -10.35 -2.27
CA ALA A 111 3.05 -9.72 -1.22
C ALA A 111 2.46 -10.75 -0.24
N LYS A 112 2.04 -11.93 -0.74
CA LYS A 112 1.55 -13.05 0.08
C LYS A 112 2.66 -13.69 0.92
N GLU A 113 3.89 -13.66 0.45
CA GLU A 113 5.07 -14.15 1.16
C GLU A 113 5.70 -13.10 2.10
N GLY A 114 5.19 -11.88 2.13
CA GLY A 114 5.74 -10.78 2.93
C GLY A 114 7.06 -10.20 2.39
N LEU A 115 7.32 -10.42 1.12
CA LEU A 115 8.51 -9.92 0.42
C LEU A 115 8.27 -8.56 -0.28
N ARG A 116 7.07 -8.03 -0.06
CA ARG A 116 6.69 -6.73 -0.61
C ARG A 116 5.86 -5.91 0.33
#